data_2bfce3402ccd6733a43970648d15c7e8
#
_entry.id   2bfce3402ccd6733a43970648d15c7e8
#
_cell.length_a   1.000
_cell.length_b   1.000
_cell.length_c   1.000
_cell.angle_alpha   90.00
_cell.angle_beta   90.00
_cell.angle_gamma   90.00
#
_symmetry.space_group_name_H-M   'P 1'
#
loop_
_entity.id
_entity.type
_entity.pdbx_description
1 polymer ?
#
loop_
_entity_poly.entity_id
_entity_poly.type
_entity_poly.pdbx_seq_one_letter_code
_entity_poly.pdbx_strand_id
1 'polypeptide(L)'
;MTEFKSPLDMLYHWETNHPNDVYLRQPINGKIHSFTWAEIGLEVRKVAAGLKALSLAPGSRICIFSKNCAQWFITDLAIMMAGHVSVPIFATAGGDTINYVLKHADVKLMFVGKLDNIESAVAPIPEDMPTVSFPYEGIPGKTSWAEFTDIAPLADNPTRDKDELMTIIYTSGSTGQPKGVMHSFATINWAAHACLAQLECDSSDRVMSYLPLAHITERVIIELASFYSGMQVTFVESLDTFNHDVVNAQPTLFVSVPRLWTKFQMGVLAKMPQKKLSLLLSIPIIKGIVAKKIRSGLGLNSTRLFASGSAPLAPAVIRWFEKLGITISEGWGMTENSAYGTSAVPFRSDKVGTIGKAYDGVDIRISEEGEIQVKAPCVMLGYYLEPEKTAETMTEDGYLRTGDKGEIDHEGFVKITGRLKEIFKTSKGKYVVPAPIEAKIVENINVEQVCVTGGDLPQPVALMVLSAEASQLSRDEL
;
A
#
# COMPACT_ATOMS: atom_id res chain seq x y z
N MET A 1 -17.76 3.12 -21.30
CA MET A 1 -17.48 3.30 -19.85
C MET A 1 -18.64 2.69 -19.12
N THR A 2 -18.39 1.71 -18.25
CA THR A 2 -19.41 1.18 -17.33
C THR A 2 -19.91 2.32 -16.44
N GLU A 3 -21.18 2.30 -16.08
CA GLU A 3 -21.81 3.25 -15.16
C GLU A 3 -20.98 3.35 -13.86
N PHE A 4 -20.79 4.57 -13.35
CA PHE A 4 -20.06 4.80 -12.10
C PHE A 4 -20.78 4.09 -10.95
N LYS A 5 -20.05 3.29 -10.18
CA LYS A 5 -20.49 2.67 -8.95
C LYS A 5 -19.52 3.01 -7.82
N SER A 6 -20.05 3.52 -6.72
CA SER A 6 -19.26 3.80 -5.53
C SER A 6 -18.94 2.49 -4.76
N PRO A 7 -17.98 2.50 -3.81
CA PRO A 7 -17.76 1.38 -2.89
C PRO A 7 -19.02 1.00 -2.10
N LEU A 8 -19.91 1.97 -1.81
CA LEU A 8 -21.20 1.71 -1.15
C LEU A 8 -22.16 0.93 -2.05
N ASP A 9 -22.25 1.29 -3.34
CA ASP A 9 -23.09 0.54 -4.30
C ASP A 9 -22.64 -0.92 -4.39
N MET A 10 -21.32 -1.17 -4.27
CA MET A 10 -20.77 -2.51 -4.26
C MET A 10 -21.06 -3.24 -2.94
N LEU A 11 -20.98 -2.56 -1.80
CA LEU A 11 -21.41 -3.13 -0.52
C LEU A 11 -22.88 -3.60 -0.61
N TYR A 12 -23.79 -2.75 -1.10
CA TYR A 12 -25.21 -3.10 -1.25
C TYR A 12 -25.42 -4.26 -2.23
N HIS A 13 -24.62 -4.31 -3.30
CA HIS A 13 -24.64 -5.42 -4.25
C HIS A 13 -24.28 -6.75 -3.58
N TRP A 14 -23.19 -6.80 -2.82
CA TRP A 14 -22.73 -8.01 -2.16
C TRP A 14 -23.65 -8.44 -1.02
N GLU A 15 -24.15 -7.49 -0.21
CA GLU A 15 -25.17 -7.79 0.83
C GLU A 15 -26.43 -8.43 0.25
N THR A 16 -26.85 -8.00 -0.93
CA THR A 16 -28.07 -8.48 -1.57
C THR A 16 -27.88 -9.84 -2.25
N ASN A 17 -26.79 -10.02 -2.98
CA ASN A 17 -26.58 -11.17 -3.85
C ASN A 17 -25.75 -12.27 -3.19
N HIS A 18 -24.87 -11.94 -2.24
CA HIS A 18 -23.91 -12.81 -1.59
C HIS A 18 -23.84 -12.62 -0.07
N PRO A 19 -24.98 -12.50 0.66
CA PRO A 19 -25.00 -12.08 2.07
C PRO A 19 -24.20 -12.99 3.00
N ASN A 20 -24.14 -14.29 2.68
CA ASN A 20 -23.50 -15.29 3.54
C ASN A 20 -22.05 -15.63 3.13
N ASP A 21 -21.55 -15.04 2.03
CA ASP A 21 -20.18 -15.28 1.60
C ASP A 21 -19.21 -14.56 2.55
N VAL A 22 -18.15 -15.28 2.95
CA VAL A 22 -17.12 -14.73 3.83
C VAL A 22 -16.28 -13.74 3.03
N TYR A 23 -16.29 -12.49 3.48
CA TYR A 23 -15.53 -11.41 2.87
C TYR A 23 -14.23 -11.13 3.63
N LEU A 24 -14.30 -10.87 4.94
CA LEU A 24 -13.12 -10.55 5.75
C LEU A 24 -12.77 -11.67 6.71
N ARG A 25 -11.49 -11.91 6.89
CA ARG A 25 -10.94 -12.89 7.85
C ARG A 25 -9.91 -12.19 8.74
N GLN A 26 -10.22 -12.09 10.03
CA GLN A 26 -9.40 -11.41 11.01
C GLN A 26 -8.86 -12.43 12.04
N PRO A 27 -7.54 -12.73 12.03
CA PRO A 27 -6.93 -13.46 13.11
C PRO A 27 -6.88 -12.61 14.40
N ILE A 28 -7.29 -13.21 15.53
CA ILE A 28 -7.21 -12.62 16.87
C ILE A 28 -6.84 -13.75 17.83
N ASN A 29 -5.74 -13.63 18.57
CA ASN A 29 -5.24 -14.64 19.50
C ASN A 29 -5.15 -16.04 18.86
N GLY A 30 -4.65 -16.10 17.61
CA GLY A 30 -4.50 -17.33 16.84
C GLY A 30 -5.80 -17.95 16.31
N LYS A 31 -6.96 -17.31 16.52
CA LYS A 31 -8.25 -17.75 15.98
C LYS A 31 -8.71 -16.82 14.85
N ILE A 32 -9.22 -17.41 13.78
CA ILE A 32 -9.73 -16.64 12.64
C ILE A 32 -11.21 -16.32 12.90
N HIS A 33 -11.51 -15.03 12.98
CA HIS A 33 -12.86 -14.49 12.96
C HIS A 33 -13.22 -14.13 11.52
N SER A 34 -14.27 -14.73 11.00
CA SER A 34 -14.75 -14.49 9.64
C SER A 34 -15.97 -13.59 9.70
N PHE A 35 -16.04 -12.64 8.75
CA PHE A 35 -17.18 -11.75 8.59
C PHE A 35 -17.76 -11.94 7.19
N THR A 36 -19.05 -12.16 7.13
CA THR A 36 -19.83 -12.21 5.88
C THR A 36 -20.16 -10.81 5.39
N TRP A 37 -20.59 -10.69 4.14
CA TRP A 37 -21.04 -9.39 3.60
C TRP A 37 -22.22 -8.81 4.38
N ALA A 38 -23.17 -9.65 4.83
CA ALA A 38 -24.29 -9.19 5.65
C ALA A 38 -23.84 -8.65 7.01
N GLU A 39 -22.89 -9.31 7.67
CA GLU A 39 -22.34 -8.86 8.95
C GLU A 39 -21.56 -7.56 8.79
N ILE A 40 -20.74 -7.42 7.73
CA ILE A 40 -20.02 -6.19 7.41
C ILE A 40 -20.99 -5.04 7.17
N GLY A 41 -22.00 -5.24 6.33
CA GLY A 41 -22.98 -4.20 6.04
C GLY A 41 -23.75 -3.75 7.26
N LEU A 42 -24.11 -4.67 8.15
CA LEU A 42 -24.77 -4.34 9.42
C LEU A 42 -23.86 -3.46 10.31
N GLU A 43 -22.61 -3.84 10.47
CA GLU A 43 -21.65 -3.06 11.28
C GLU A 43 -21.36 -1.69 10.65
N VAL A 44 -21.19 -1.60 9.32
CA VAL A 44 -21.03 -0.34 8.59
C VAL A 44 -22.20 0.62 8.89
N ARG A 45 -23.46 0.11 8.84
CA ARG A 45 -24.66 0.92 9.13
C ARG A 45 -24.74 1.39 10.57
N LYS A 46 -24.31 0.59 11.54
CA LYS A 46 -24.24 0.99 12.95
C LYS A 46 -23.20 2.11 13.16
N VAL A 47 -22.00 1.93 12.61
CA VAL A 47 -20.94 2.95 12.71
C VAL A 47 -21.36 4.23 12.01
N ALA A 48 -21.98 4.13 10.83
CA ALA A 48 -22.52 5.30 10.11
C ALA A 48 -23.63 6.01 10.88
N ALA A 49 -24.51 5.25 11.55
CA ALA A 49 -25.53 5.82 12.44
C ALA A 49 -24.90 6.58 13.61
N GLY A 50 -23.88 6.01 14.25
CA GLY A 50 -23.08 6.69 15.29
C GLY A 50 -22.44 7.98 14.79
N LEU A 51 -21.86 7.98 13.59
CA LEU A 51 -21.30 9.19 12.97
C LEU A 51 -22.38 10.26 12.71
N LYS A 52 -23.54 9.87 12.20
CA LYS A 52 -24.68 10.80 11.97
C LYS A 52 -25.24 11.37 13.28
N ALA A 53 -25.27 10.60 14.36
CA ALA A 53 -25.72 11.05 15.69
C ALA A 53 -24.84 12.19 16.25
N LEU A 54 -23.58 12.30 15.82
CA LEU A 54 -22.70 13.40 16.21
C LEU A 54 -23.07 14.73 15.55
N SER A 55 -23.99 14.74 14.60
CA SER A 55 -24.47 15.94 13.89
C SER A 55 -23.33 16.79 13.28
N LEU A 56 -22.27 16.14 12.82
CA LEU A 56 -21.17 16.81 12.14
C LEU A 56 -21.60 17.34 10.76
N ALA A 57 -20.99 18.44 10.34
CA ALA A 57 -21.25 18.99 9.01
C ALA A 57 -20.89 17.97 7.91
N PRO A 58 -21.65 17.91 6.81
CA PRO A 58 -21.27 17.08 5.66
C PRO A 58 -19.85 17.35 5.20
N GLY A 59 -19.12 16.31 4.81
CA GLY A 59 -17.70 16.41 4.41
C GLY A 59 -16.73 16.63 5.58
N SER A 60 -17.16 16.49 6.84
CA SER A 60 -16.25 16.50 7.99
C SER A 60 -15.17 15.42 7.87
N ARG A 61 -13.93 15.74 8.29
CA ARG A 61 -12.81 14.82 8.21
C ARG A 61 -12.79 13.92 9.44
N ILE A 62 -12.79 12.62 9.19
CA ILE A 62 -12.76 11.58 10.22
C ILE A 62 -11.44 10.79 10.05
N CYS A 63 -10.67 10.72 11.12
CA CYS A 63 -9.38 10.05 11.11
C CYS A 63 -9.52 8.55 11.43
N ILE A 64 -8.71 7.72 10.75
CA ILE A 64 -8.48 6.32 11.10
C ILE A 64 -7.01 6.14 11.45
N PHE A 65 -6.72 5.78 12.70
CA PHE A 65 -5.37 5.56 13.22
C PHE A 65 -5.25 4.13 13.71
N SER A 66 -4.91 3.23 12.80
CA SER A 66 -4.84 1.80 13.06
C SER A 66 -3.97 1.06 12.05
N LYS A 67 -3.40 -0.06 12.48
CA LYS A 67 -2.98 -1.12 11.56
C LYS A 67 -4.20 -1.75 10.89
N ASN A 68 -3.94 -2.54 9.84
CA ASN A 68 -4.96 -3.23 9.07
C ASN A 68 -5.77 -4.20 9.94
N CYS A 69 -7.09 -4.09 9.84
CA CYS A 69 -8.05 -4.94 10.52
C CYS A 69 -9.46 -4.76 9.90
N ALA A 70 -10.39 -5.64 10.22
CA ALA A 70 -11.76 -5.59 9.72
C ALA A 70 -12.46 -4.26 10.06
N GLN A 71 -12.25 -3.75 11.28
CA GLN A 71 -12.84 -2.48 11.72
C GLN A 71 -12.35 -1.28 10.91
N TRP A 72 -11.15 -1.36 10.32
CA TRP A 72 -10.63 -0.32 9.43
C TRP A 72 -11.52 -0.21 8.17
N PHE A 73 -11.80 -1.32 7.49
CA PHE A 73 -12.66 -1.39 6.30
C PHE A 73 -14.10 -0.97 6.62
N ILE A 74 -14.64 -1.47 7.74
CA ILE A 74 -15.97 -1.10 8.23
C ILE A 74 -16.06 0.41 8.47
N THR A 75 -15.04 0.99 9.11
CA THR A 75 -15.02 2.42 9.45
C THR A 75 -14.90 3.29 8.19
N ASP A 76 -14.06 2.91 7.22
CA ASP A 76 -13.92 3.69 5.98
C ASP A 76 -15.23 3.70 5.17
N LEU A 77 -15.89 2.54 5.02
CA LEU A 77 -17.22 2.46 4.41
C LEU A 77 -18.29 3.28 5.19
N ALA A 78 -18.22 3.24 6.52
CA ALA A 78 -19.15 3.99 7.35
C ALA A 78 -18.95 5.50 7.26
N ILE A 79 -17.72 5.97 7.14
CA ILE A 79 -17.38 7.38 6.89
C ILE A 79 -17.99 7.83 5.56
N MET A 80 -17.84 7.02 4.49
CA MET A 80 -18.47 7.27 3.20
C MET A 80 -20.00 7.31 3.32
N MET A 81 -20.60 6.32 4.01
CA MET A 81 -22.04 6.20 4.20
C MET A 81 -22.63 7.36 5.02
N ALA A 82 -21.89 7.87 5.99
CA ALA A 82 -22.28 9.02 6.79
C ALA A 82 -22.13 10.37 6.05
N GLY A 83 -21.49 10.41 4.89
CA GLY A 83 -21.27 11.63 4.13
C GLY A 83 -20.03 12.42 4.54
N HIS A 84 -19.01 11.74 5.04
CA HIS A 84 -17.79 12.33 5.54
C HIS A 84 -16.57 11.93 4.71
N VAL A 85 -15.40 12.52 5.02
CA VAL A 85 -14.12 12.30 4.33
C VAL A 85 -13.16 11.56 5.24
N SER A 86 -12.58 10.45 4.78
CA SER A 86 -11.60 9.71 5.57
C SER A 86 -10.20 10.33 5.47
N VAL A 87 -9.53 10.40 6.62
CA VAL A 87 -8.15 10.89 6.77
C VAL A 87 -7.34 9.83 7.51
N PRO A 88 -6.76 8.87 6.80
CA PRO A 88 -5.97 7.83 7.44
C PRO A 88 -4.60 8.37 7.89
N ILE A 89 -4.15 7.95 9.08
CA ILE A 89 -2.82 8.21 9.61
C ILE A 89 -2.08 6.87 9.74
N PHE A 90 -0.80 6.86 9.34
CA PHE A 90 0.05 5.68 9.52
C PHE A 90 0.13 5.29 11.00
N ALA A 91 -0.09 4.02 11.30
CA ALA A 91 0.00 3.49 12.67
C ALA A 91 1.39 3.68 13.32
N THR A 92 2.39 3.99 12.52
CA THR A 92 3.77 4.27 12.93
C THR A 92 4.12 5.77 12.92
N ALA A 93 3.12 6.66 12.72
CA ALA A 93 3.36 8.10 12.66
C ALA A 93 3.86 8.63 14.01
N GLY A 94 4.85 9.51 13.96
CA GLY A 94 5.32 10.25 15.14
C GLY A 94 4.34 11.35 15.56
N GLY A 95 4.47 11.81 16.81
CA GLY A 95 3.57 12.79 17.41
C GLY A 95 3.40 14.08 16.62
N ASP A 96 4.49 14.63 16.08
CA ASP A 96 4.45 15.86 15.28
C ASP A 96 3.60 15.67 14.01
N THR A 97 3.72 14.51 13.37
CA THR A 97 2.90 14.17 12.19
C THR A 97 1.44 14.01 12.56
N ILE A 98 1.13 13.30 13.66
CA ILE A 98 -0.24 13.12 14.14
C ILE A 98 -0.87 14.48 14.39
N ASN A 99 -0.24 15.33 15.22
CA ASN A 99 -0.75 16.66 15.55
C ASN A 99 -0.90 17.56 14.32
N TYR A 100 0.05 17.51 13.40
CA TYR A 100 -0.03 18.27 12.16
C TYR A 100 -1.24 17.84 11.33
N VAL A 101 -1.42 16.55 11.10
CA VAL A 101 -2.53 16.03 10.27
C VAL A 101 -3.88 16.35 10.92
N LEU A 102 -4.03 16.11 12.23
CA LEU A 102 -5.28 16.39 12.94
C LEU A 102 -5.67 17.87 12.83
N LYS A 103 -4.71 18.78 12.98
CA LYS A 103 -4.93 20.23 12.88
C LYS A 103 -5.14 20.67 11.43
N HIS A 104 -4.27 20.26 10.49
CA HIS A 104 -4.31 20.70 9.10
C HIS A 104 -5.57 20.23 8.38
N ALA A 105 -5.98 18.98 8.60
CA ALA A 105 -7.23 18.45 8.05
C ALA A 105 -8.47 18.88 8.86
N ASP A 106 -8.34 19.57 9.98
CA ASP A 106 -9.44 19.92 10.88
C ASP A 106 -10.30 18.68 11.23
N VAL A 107 -9.63 17.62 11.71
CA VAL A 107 -10.26 16.35 12.05
C VAL A 107 -11.26 16.51 13.18
N LYS A 108 -12.46 15.94 13.03
CA LYS A 108 -13.55 16.06 14.01
C LYS A 108 -13.72 14.86 14.93
N LEU A 109 -13.28 13.70 14.49
CA LEU A 109 -13.33 12.45 15.24
C LEU A 109 -12.17 11.55 14.79
N MET A 110 -11.61 10.78 15.72
CA MET A 110 -10.55 9.83 15.43
C MET A 110 -10.93 8.43 15.91
N PHE A 111 -10.91 7.46 15.00
CA PHE A 111 -10.96 6.05 15.35
C PHE A 111 -9.53 5.57 15.65
N VAL A 112 -9.33 5.00 16.84
CA VAL A 112 -8.05 4.48 17.31
C VAL A 112 -8.15 2.97 17.36
N GLY A 113 -7.30 2.29 16.59
CA GLY A 113 -7.39 0.84 16.44
C GLY A 113 -6.13 0.10 16.85
N LYS A 114 -5.83 -0.96 16.14
CA LYS A 114 -4.69 -1.84 16.36
C LYS A 114 -3.36 -1.08 16.22
N LEU A 115 -2.58 -0.99 17.27
CA LEU A 115 -1.31 -0.27 17.32
C LEU A 115 -0.23 -1.11 18.00
N ASP A 116 1.04 -0.89 17.63
CA ASP A 116 2.18 -1.33 18.41
C ASP A 116 2.49 -0.24 19.47
N ASN A 117 3.02 -0.64 20.63
CA ASN A 117 3.40 0.30 21.70
C ASN A 117 2.31 1.34 21.97
N ILE A 118 1.10 0.88 22.28
CA ILE A 118 -0.13 1.67 22.40
C ILE A 118 0.09 2.98 23.16
N GLU A 119 0.71 2.91 24.36
CA GLU A 119 0.92 4.08 25.22
C GLU A 119 1.67 5.21 24.48
N SER A 120 2.77 4.89 23.83
CA SER A 120 3.57 5.89 23.09
C SER A 120 2.90 6.37 21.81
N ALA A 121 2.11 5.50 21.16
CA ALA A 121 1.41 5.83 19.93
C ALA A 121 0.24 6.79 20.16
N VAL A 122 -0.47 6.66 21.28
CA VAL A 122 -1.64 7.51 21.60
C VAL A 122 -1.30 8.77 22.40
N ALA A 123 -0.15 8.80 23.09
CA ALA A 123 0.28 9.95 23.89
C ALA A 123 0.25 11.31 23.14
N PRO A 124 0.55 11.38 21.82
CA PRO A 124 0.45 12.62 21.08
C PRO A 124 -0.97 13.10 20.74
N ILE A 125 -1.99 12.25 20.93
CA ILE A 125 -3.37 12.62 20.58
C ILE A 125 -3.85 13.71 21.57
N PRO A 126 -4.37 14.87 21.08
CA PRO A 126 -4.88 15.91 21.93
C PRO A 126 -5.99 15.42 22.88
N GLU A 127 -5.97 15.85 24.13
CA GLU A 127 -6.96 15.43 25.14
C GLU A 127 -8.40 15.80 24.77
N ASP A 128 -8.60 16.88 24.03
CA ASP A 128 -9.93 17.34 23.58
C ASP A 128 -10.41 16.59 22.33
N MET A 129 -9.53 15.88 21.59
CA MET A 129 -9.92 15.10 20.40
C MET A 129 -10.95 14.03 20.76
N PRO A 130 -12.14 14.02 20.15
CA PRO A 130 -13.08 12.92 20.27
C PRO A 130 -12.48 11.64 19.67
N THR A 131 -12.49 10.53 20.43
CA THR A 131 -11.93 9.25 19.98
C THR A 131 -12.89 8.10 20.19
N VAL A 132 -12.90 7.15 19.24
CA VAL A 132 -13.60 5.87 19.34
C VAL A 132 -12.55 4.75 19.25
N SER A 133 -12.50 3.88 20.25
CA SER A 133 -11.56 2.76 20.23
C SER A 133 -12.13 1.57 19.47
N PHE A 134 -11.33 0.94 18.60
CA PHE A 134 -11.67 -0.36 18.01
C PHE A 134 -11.67 -1.47 19.08
N PRO A 135 -12.39 -2.58 18.86
CA PRO A 135 -12.59 -3.62 19.87
C PRO A 135 -11.37 -4.55 20.02
N TYR A 136 -10.18 -3.95 20.22
CA TYR A 136 -8.95 -4.66 20.53
C TYR A 136 -8.51 -4.33 21.96
N GLU A 137 -7.87 -5.32 22.61
CA GLU A 137 -7.44 -5.19 24.00
C GLU A 137 -6.44 -4.01 24.18
N GLY A 138 -6.68 -3.22 25.23
CA GLY A 138 -5.79 -2.13 25.63
C GLY A 138 -5.86 -0.86 24.76
N ILE A 139 -6.71 -0.80 23.74
CA ILE A 139 -6.86 0.40 22.91
C ILE A 139 -7.70 1.45 23.64
N PRO A 140 -7.15 2.64 23.93
CA PRO A 140 -7.89 3.69 24.62
C PRO A 140 -8.80 4.46 23.65
N GLY A 141 -9.92 4.93 24.15
CA GLY A 141 -10.87 5.80 23.45
C GLY A 141 -11.82 6.46 24.45
N LYS A 142 -12.33 7.66 24.13
CA LYS A 142 -13.37 8.31 24.94
C LYS A 142 -14.70 7.58 24.88
N THR A 143 -14.92 6.90 23.75
CA THR A 143 -16.07 6.02 23.52
C THR A 143 -15.53 4.70 23.01
N SER A 144 -16.00 3.59 23.55
CA SER A 144 -15.65 2.27 23.03
C SER A 144 -16.42 1.94 21.75
N TRP A 145 -15.92 0.98 20.95
CA TRP A 145 -16.62 0.49 19.76
C TRP A 145 -18.04 0.03 20.09
N ALA A 146 -18.18 -0.73 21.19
CA ALA A 146 -19.47 -1.27 21.61
C ALA A 146 -20.47 -0.15 21.93
N GLU A 147 -20.06 0.87 22.69
CA GLU A 147 -20.91 2.03 22.97
C GLU A 147 -21.25 2.83 21.71
N PHE A 148 -20.29 3.02 20.82
CA PHE A 148 -20.48 3.78 19.58
C PHE A 148 -21.43 3.07 18.61
N THR A 149 -21.47 1.75 18.62
CA THR A 149 -22.32 0.91 17.77
C THR A 149 -23.60 0.42 18.46
N ASP A 150 -23.84 0.81 19.72
CA ASP A 150 -25.08 0.53 20.45
C ASP A 150 -26.20 1.50 19.99
N ILE A 151 -26.49 1.44 18.71
CA ILE A 151 -27.48 2.29 18.03
C ILE A 151 -28.15 1.49 16.91
N ALA A 152 -29.40 1.83 16.59
CA ALA A 152 -30.09 1.23 15.45
C ALA A 152 -29.31 1.51 14.15
N PRO A 153 -29.08 0.49 13.30
CA PRO A 153 -28.36 0.68 12.05
C PRO A 153 -29.17 1.59 11.12
N LEU A 154 -28.48 2.34 10.24
CA LEU A 154 -29.15 3.11 9.19
C LEU A 154 -30.00 2.18 8.32
N ALA A 155 -31.25 2.60 8.08
CA ALA A 155 -32.20 1.84 7.26
C ALA A 155 -32.05 2.11 5.75
N ASP A 156 -31.53 3.27 5.39
CA ASP A 156 -31.35 3.74 4.01
C ASP A 156 -29.99 3.31 3.42
N ASN A 157 -29.91 3.33 2.11
CA ASN A 157 -28.71 3.08 1.31
C ASN A 157 -28.27 4.39 0.63
N PRO A 158 -27.57 5.29 1.36
CA PRO A 158 -27.12 6.55 0.78
C PRO A 158 -26.07 6.30 -0.31
N THR A 159 -26.15 7.07 -1.38
CA THR A 159 -25.18 7.05 -2.48
C THR A 159 -24.22 8.24 -2.36
N ARG A 160 -23.11 8.18 -3.08
CA ARG A 160 -22.12 9.26 -3.15
C ARG A 160 -21.97 9.74 -4.58
N ASP A 161 -21.87 11.06 -4.74
CA ASP A 161 -21.53 11.62 -6.04
C ASP A 161 -20.06 11.34 -6.36
N LYS A 162 -19.79 11.05 -7.64
CA LYS A 162 -18.43 10.72 -8.12
C LYS A 162 -17.42 11.84 -7.90
N ASP A 163 -17.87 13.10 -7.89
CA ASP A 163 -17.01 14.28 -7.77
C ASP A 163 -16.79 14.69 -6.30
N GLU A 164 -17.50 14.06 -5.34
CA GLU A 164 -17.28 14.32 -3.92
C GLU A 164 -15.89 13.84 -3.47
N LEU A 165 -15.31 14.60 -2.54
CA LEU A 165 -14.05 14.21 -1.88
C LEU A 165 -14.25 12.95 -1.03
N MET A 166 -13.52 11.90 -1.36
CA MET A 166 -13.58 10.61 -0.64
C MET A 166 -12.58 10.57 0.50
N THR A 167 -11.35 11.02 0.24
CA THR A 167 -10.24 10.86 1.20
C THR A 167 -9.14 11.90 1.00
N ILE A 168 -8.41 12.17 2.08
CA ILE A 168 -7.16 12.96 2.07
C ILE A 168 -6.04 12.07 2.62
N ILE A 169 -5.08 11.70 1.78
CA ILE A 169 -3.97 10.83 2.15
C ILE A 169 -2.70 11.67 2.30
N TYR A 170 -2.12 11.65 3.50
CA TYR A 170 -0.92 12.41 3.79
C TYR A 170 0.34 11.65 3.39
N THR A 171 1.19 12.33 2.60
CA THR A 171 2.50 11.82 2.17
C THR A 171 3.63 12.67 2.75
N SER A 172 4.82 12.07 2.93
CA SER A 172 6.01 12.81 3.35
C SER A 172 6.40 13.80 2.25
N GLY A 173 6.30 15.09 2.55
CA GLY A 173 6.75 16.16 1.66
C GLY A 173 8.28 16.31 1.65
N SER A 174 8.87 16.66 0.52
CA SER A 174 10.30 17.01 0.40
C SER A 174 10.70 18.25 1.23
N THR A 175 9.72 19.00 1.75
CA THR A 175 9.89 20.21 2.58
C THR A 175 9.76 19.95 4.07
N GLY A 176 9.65 18.68 4.49
CA GLY A 176 9.55 18.27 5.90
C GLY A 176 8.12 18.17 6.44
N GLN A 177 7.15 18.94 5.94
CA GLN A 177 5.74 18.82 6.35
C GLN A 177 4.97 17.89 5.40
N PRO A 178 4.12 16.99 5.94
CA PRO A 178 3.28 16.12 5.11
C PRO A 178 2.29 16.92 4.25
N LYS A 179 2.03 16.44 3.02
CA LYS A 179 1.03 17.00 2.11
C LYS A 179 -0.19 16.11 2.05
N GLY A 180 -1.37 16.70 2.12
CA GLY A 180 -2.65 15.99 2.00
C GLY A 180 -3.09 15.83 0.55
N VAL A 181 -2.93 14.66 -0.04
CA VAL A 181 -3.36 14.35 -1.41
C VAL A 181 -4.86 14.08 -1.40
N MET A 182 -5.62 14.84 -2.19
CA MET A 182 -7.08 14.74 -2.28
C MET A 182 -7.52 13.82 -3.43
N HIS A 183 -8.38 12.85 -3.11
CA HIS A 183 -9.03 12.00 -4.10
C HIS A 183 -10.55 12.06 -3.99
N SER A 184 -11.21 12.21 -5.14
CA SER A 184 -12.64 12.03 -5.25
C SER A 184 -13.01 10.54 -5.39
N PHE A 185 -14.29 10.23 -5.26
CA PHE A 185 -14.79 8.90 -5.59
C PHE A 185 -14.46 8.52 -7.04
N ALA A 186 -14.54 9.45 -7.98
CA ALA A 186 -14.20 9.18 -9.39
C ALA A 186 -12.75 8.76 -9.57
N THR A 187 -11.78 9.53 -9.04
CA THR A 187 -10.35 9.29 -9.28
C THR A 187 -9.90 7.94 -8.74
N ILE A 188 -10.28 7.63 -7.49
CA ILE A 188 -9.82 6.43 -6.81
C ILE A 188 -10.57 5.17 -7.29
N ASN A 189 -11.87 5.30 -7.58
CA ASN A 189 -12.66 4.18 -8.11
C ASN A 189 -12.24 3.80 -9.53
N TRP A 190 -11.90 4.79 -10.35
CA TRP A 190 -11.39 4.52 -11.68
C TRP A 190 -10.12 3.65 -11.60
N ALA A 191 -9.17 4.00 -10.71
CA ALA A 191 -7.95 3.22 -10.51
C ALA A 191 -8.24 1.79 -10.04
N ALA A 192 -9.17 1.61 -9.09
CA ALA A 192 -9.53 0.29 -8.57
C ALA A 192 -10.14 -0.60 -9.66
N HIS A 193 -11.09 -0.09 -10.44
CA HIS A 193 -11.70 -0.81 -11.55
C HIS A 193 -10.69 -1.17 -12.64
N ALA A 194 -9.85 -0.22 -13.04
CA ALA A 194 -8.86 -0.43 -14.06
C ALA A 194 -7.80 -1.46 -13.61
N CYS A 195 -7.42 -1.43 -12.33
CA CYS A 195 -6.52 -2.42 -11.75
C CYS A 195 -7.11 -3.84 -11.81
N LEU A 196 -8.39 -4.01 -11.44
CA LEU A 196 -9.07 -5.30 -11.49
C LEU A 196 -9.14 -5.88 -12.91
N ALA A 197 -9.48 -5.04 -13.89
CA ALA A 197 -9.53 -5.46 -15.28
C ALA A 197 -8.14 -5.89 -15.81
N GLN A 198 -7.10 -5.13 -15.46
CA GLN A 198 -5.73 -5.42 -15.88
C GLN A 198 -5.16 -6.69 -15.22
N LEU A 199 -5.55 -6.98 -13.98
CA LEU A 199 -5.05 -8.13 -13.21
C LEU A 199 -6.00 -9.35 -13.27
N GLU A 200 -7.11 -9.23 -14.00
CA GLU A 200 -8.14 -10.26 -14.14
C GLU A 200 -8.59 -10.85 -12.79
N CYS A 201 -8.96 -9.93 -11.86
CA CYS A 201 -9.35 -10.30 -10.50
C CYS A 201 -10.87 -10.46 -10.37
N ASP A 202 -11.29 -11.48 -9.61
CA ASP A 202 -12.70 -11.77 -9.33
C ASP A 202 -12.94 -12.28 -7.90
N SER A 203 -14.18 -12.67 -7.59
CA SER A 203 -14.59 -13.13 -6.26
C SER A 203 -13.98 -14.48 -5.82
N SER A 204 -13.36 -15.22 -6.73
CA SER A 204 -12.62 -16.46 -6.39
C SER A 204 -11.23 -16.17 -5.83
N ASP A 205 -10.75 -14.93 -5.98
CA ASP A 205 -9.43 -14.53 -5.51
C ASP A 205 -9.39 -14.30 -3.99
N ARG A 206 -8.21 -14.46 -3.44
CA ARG A 206 -7.88 -14.23 -2.03
C ARG A 206 -6.64 -13.38 -1.94
N VAL A 207 -6.73 -12.35 -1.09
CA VAL A 207 -5.62 -11.43 -0.83
C VAL A 207 -5.34 -11.32 0.67
N MET A 208 -4.16 -10.80 0.98
CA MET A 208 -3.82 -10.43 2.36
C MET A 208 -3.70 -8.92 2.48
N SER A 209 -4.26 -8.37 3.54
CA SER A 209 -4.11 -6.96 3.90
C SER A 209 -3.10 -6.83 5.03
N TYR A 210 -1.94 -6.24 4.73
CA TYR A 210 -0.83 -6.08 5.69
C TYR A 210 0.09 -4.89 5.43
N LEU A 211 0.14 -4.36 4.21
CA LEU A 211 0.79 -3.07 3.96
C LEU A 211 -0.09 -1.95 4.55
N PRO A 212 0.47 -0.82 4.98
CA PRO A 212 -0.34 0.18 5.66
C PRO A 212 -1.54 0.67 4.84
N LEU A 213 -2.77 0.57 5.36
CA LEU A 213 -3.98 1.09 4.73
C LEU A 213 -4.02 2.63 4.66
N ALA A 214 -3.16 3.31 5.42
CA ALA A 214 -2.90 4.74 5.24
C ALA A 214 -2.10 5.04 3.95
N HIS A 215 -1.57 4.01 3.27
CA HIS A 215 -0.88 4.14 2.01
C HIS A 215 -1.81 3.82 0.84
N ILE A 216 -1.76 4.65 -0.20
CA ILE A 216 -2.64 4.55 -1.38
C ILE A 216 -2.63 3.16 -2.03
N THR A 217 -1.48 2.48 -2.07
CA THR A 217 -1.34 1.17 -2.71
C THR A 217 -2.23 0.12 -2.04
N GLU A 218 -2.21 0.02 -0.72
CA GLU A 218 -3.04 -0.94 0.01
C GLU A 218 -4.51 -0.58 -0.09
N ARG A 219 -4.84 0.72 -0.06
CA ARG A 219 -6.22 1.18 -0.24
C ARG A 219 -6.80 0.85 -1.61
N VAL A 220 -6.07 1.11 -2.69
CA VAL A 220 -6.58 0.89 -4.05
C VAL A 220 -6.52 -0.58 -4.42
N ILE A 221 -5.37 -1.24 -4.22
CA ILE A 221 -5.12 -2.59 -4.75
C ILE A 221 -5.73 -3.69 -3.88
N ILE A 222 -5.90 -3.45 -2.57
CA ILE A 222 -6.47 -4.45 -1.66
C ILE A 222 -7.87 -4.05 -1.22
N GLU A 223 -8.02 -2.93 -0.51
CA GLU A 223 -9.30 -2.54 0.06
C GLU A 223 -10.35 -2.28 -1.01
N LEU A 224 -10.16 -1.25 -1.84
CA LEU A 224 -11.14 -0.86 -2.85
C LEU A 224 -11.32 -1.92 -3.92
N ALA A 225 -10.22 -2.52 -4.41
CA ALA A 225 -10.32 -3.62 -5.37
C ALA A 225 -11.15 -4.78 -4.82
N SER A 226 -11.08 -5.08 -3.51
CA SER A 226 -11.89 -6.14 -2.90
C SER A 226 -13.38 -5.81 -2.84
N PHE A 227 -13.76 -4.54 -2.67
CA PHE A 227 -15.17 -4.14 -2.77
C PHE A 227 -15.75 -4.39 -4.17
N TYR A 228 -14.96 -4.08 -5.21
CA TYR A 228 -15.42 -4.24 -6.59
C TYR A 228 -15.41 -5.68 -7.10
N SER A 229 -14.44 -6.49 -6.69
CA SER A 229 -14.32 -7.88 -7.13
C SER A 229 -15.04 -8.89 -6.26
N GLY A 230 -15.31 -8.56 -5.00
CA GLY A 230 -15.80 -9.52 -4.01
C GLY A 230 -14.74 -10.50 -3.48
N MET A 231 -13.46 -10.30 -3.82
CA MET A 231 -12.39 -11.17 -3.35
C MET A 231 -12.27 -11.18 -1.83
N GLN A 232 -11.89 -12.33 -1.27
CA GLN A 232 -11.73 -12.50 0.17
C GLN A 232 -10.43 -11.86 0.66
N VAL A 233 -10.53 -11.07 1.75
CA VAL A 233 -9.38 -10.42 2.38
C VAL A 233 -9.07 -11.07 3.74
N THR A 234 -7.82 -11.49 3.93
CA THR A 234 -7.31 -11.97 5.23
C THR A 234 -6.34 -10.95 5.79
N PHE A 235 -6.57 -10.48 7.02
CA PHE A 235 -5.67 -9.59 7.72
C PHE A 235 -4.53 -10.35 8.38
N VAL A 236 -3.42 -9.67 8.66
CA VAL A 236 -2.32 -10.20 9.46
C VAL A 236 -2.55 -9.88 10.92
N GLU A 237 -2.36 -10.85 11.81
CA GLU A 237 -2.49 -10.63 13.24
C GLU A 237 -1.36 -9.76 13.79
N SER A 238 -0.10 -10.14 13.49
CA SER A 238 1.11 -9.42 13.89
C SER A 238 2.27 -9.72 12.95
N LEU A 239 3.37 -9.00 13.10
CA LEU A 239 4.60 -9.30 12.36
C LEU A 239 5.18 -10.67 12.73
N ASP A 240 5.01 -11.12 13.97
CA ASP A 240 5.51 -12.42 14.45
C ASP A 240 4.71 -13.59 13.86
N THR A 241 3.40 -13.40 13.64
CA THR A 241 2.51 -14.42 13.06
C THR A 241 2.50 -14.40 11.53
N PHE A 242 3.14 -13.40 10.88
CA PHE A 242 3.04 -13.14 9.46
C PHE A 242 3.19 -14.40 8.58
N ASN A 243 4.23 -15.19 8.80
CA ASN A 243 4.47 -16.41 8.01
C ASN A 243 3.33 -17.44 8.18
N HIS A 244 2.82 -17.57 9.40
CA HIS A 244 1.69 -18.45 9.69
C HIS A 244 0.42 -17.94 9.00
N ASP A 245 0.18 -16.64 9.04
CA ASP A 245 -1.00 -16.01 8.45
C ASP A 245 -1.00 -16.13 6.92
N VAL A 246 0.16 -15.94 6.24
CA VAL A 246 0.28 -16.17 4.79
C VAL A 246 -0.03 -17.63 4.42
N VAL A 247 0.53 -18.59 5.18
CA VAL A 247 0.28 -20.01 4.95
C VAL A 247 -1.20 -20.37 5.10
N ASN A 248 -1.90 -19.74 6.05
CA ASN A 248 -3.33 -19.97 6.27
C ASN A 248 -4.22 -19.25 5.24
N ALA A 249 -3.83 -18.06 4.81
CA ALA A 249 -4.58 -17.27 3.84
C ALA A 249 -4.53 -17.86 2.44
N GLN A 250 -3.41 -18.51 2.06
CA GLN A 250 -3.20 -19.06 0.72
C GLN A 250 -3.58 -18.06 -0.38
N PRO A 251 -2.98 -16.85 -0.41
CA PRO A 251 -3.38 -15.80 -1.34
C PRO A 251 -3.20 -16.24 -2.79
N THR A 252 -4.14 -15.84 -3.65
CA THR A 252 -4.05 -16.03 -5.11
C THR A 252 -3.33 -14.87 -5.78
N LEU A 253 -3.37 -13.72 -5.14
CA LEU A 253 -2.65 -12.49 -5.53
C LEU A 253 -1.80 -12.06 -4.33
N PHE A 254 -0.51 -11.85 -4.57
CA PHE A 254 0.42 -11.43 -3.50
C PHE A 254 1.22 -10.22 -3.94
N VAL A 255 0.85 -9.08 -3.40
CA VAL A 255 1.51 -7.79 -3.62
C VAL A 255 2.38 -7.47 -2.42
N SER A 256 3.62 -7.09 -2.64
CA SER A 256 4.57 -6.84 -1.57
C SER A 256 5.55 -5.71 -1.89
N VAL A 257 6.38 -5.39 -0.92
CA VAL A 257 7.49 -4.44 -1.05
C VAL A 257 8.83 -5.19 -1.14
N PRO A 258 9.86 -4.60 -1.73
CA PRO A 258 11.16 -5.24 -1.93
C PRO A 258 11.77 -5.88 -0.67
N ARG A 259 11.62 -5.21 0.48
CA ARG A 259 12.15 -5.71 1.76
C ARG A 259 11.59 -7.08 2.14
N LEU A 260 10.29 -7.32 1.93
CA LEU A 260 9.70 -8.62 2.26
C LEU A 260 10.16 -9.71 1.30
N TRP A 261 10.28 -9.42 0.01
CA TRP A 261 10.84 -10.36 -0.96
C TRP A 261 12.27 -10.76 -0.59
N THR A 262 13.11 -9.79 -0.23
CA THR A 262 14.49 -10.07 0.25
C THR A 262 14.47 -10.90 1.53
N LYS A 263 13.60 -10.59 2.50
CA LYS A 263 13.44 -11.37 3.74
C LYS A 263 13.01 -12.82 3.46
N PHE A 264 12.10 -13.04 2.52
CA PHE A 264 11.71 -14.39 2.08
C PHE A 264 12.89 -15.14 1.46
N GLN A 265 13.67 -14.50 0.59
CA GLN A 265 14.88 -15.09 0.01
C GLN A 265 15.85 -15.51 1.10
N MET A 266 16.17 -14.62 2.03
CA MET A 266 17.07 -14.88 3.14
C MET A 266 16.58 -16.05 4.02
N GLY A 267 15.29 -16.07 4.37
CA GLY A 267 14.68 -17.15 5.15
C GLY A 267 14.74 -18.52 4.46
N VAL A 268 14.66 -18.56 3.13
CA VAL A 268 14.88 -19.80 2.36
C VAL A 268 16.34 -20.19 2.38
N LEU A 269 17.25 -19.24 2.16
CA LEU A 269 18.70 -19.48 2.11
C LEU A 269 19.29 -19.89 3.47
N ALA A 270 18.75 -19.40 4.57
CA ALA A 270 19.12 -19.85 5.91
C ALA A 270 18.80 -21.34 6.14
N LYS A 271 17.68 -21.85 5.58
CA LYS A 271 17.32 -23.27 5.65
C LYS A 271 18.00 -24.14 4.59
N MET A 272 18.34 -23.57 3.45
CA MET A 272 18.92 -24.25 2.30
C MET A 272 19.97 -23.36 1.61
N PRO A 273 21.27 -23.52 1.91
CA PRO A 273 22.33 -22.70 1.32
C PRO A 273 22.31 -22.68 -0.20
N GLN A 274 22.66 -21.54 -0.80
CA GLN A 274 22.55 -21.26 -2.24
C GLN A 274 23.17 -22.35 -3.13
N LYS A 275 24.34 -22.89 -2.76
CA LYS A 275 25.00 -23.95 -3.53
C LYS A 275 24.14 -25.22 -3.62
N LYS A 276 23.54 -25.64 -2.49
CA LYS A 276 22.65 -26.81 -2.42
C LYS A 276 21.36 -26.56 -3.21
N LEU A 277 20.75 -25.38 -3.03
CA LEU A 277 19.54 -24.99 -3.77
C LEU A 277 19.81 -25.00 -5.28
N SER A 278 20.89 -24.39 -5.74
CA SER A 278 21.23 -24.35 -7.18
C SER A 278 21.42 -25.75 -7.76
N LEU A 279 22.08 -26.65 -7.03
CA LEU A 279 22.25 -28.04 -7.44
C LEU A 279 20.89 -28.77 -7.59
N LEU A 280 20.00 -28.61 -6.61
CA LEU A 280 18.67 -29.24 -6.66
C LEU A 280 17.79 -28.67 -7.79
N LEU A 281 17.87 -27.37 -8.04
CA LEU A 281 17.12 -26.71 -9.12
C LEU A 281 17.69 -27.00 -10.52
N SER A 282 18.90 -27.53 -10.65
CA SER A 282 19.47 -27.95 -11.94
C SER A 282 18.94 -29.31 -12.43
N ILE A 283 18.33 -30.11 -11.53
CA ILE A 283 17.78 -31.42 -11.84
C ILE A 283 16.29 -31.28 -12.17
N PRO A 284 15.80 -31.52 -13.41
CA PRO A 284 14.47 -31.16 -13.86
C PRO A 284 13.32 -31.65 -12.97
N ILE A 285 13.30 -32.93 -12.57
CA ILE A 285 12.26 -33.52 -11.72
C ILE A 285 12.33 -32.94 -10.30
N ILE A 286 13.51 -32.82 -9.73
CA ILE A 286 13.74 -32.32 -8.38
C ILE A 286 13.42 -30.84 -8.30
N LYS A 287 13.71 -30.06 -9.34
CA LYS A 287 13.38 -28.63 -9.43
C LYS A 287 11.90 -28.38 -9.10
N GLY A 288 10.97 -29.12 -9.73
CA GLY A 288 9.53 -28.94 -9.50
C GLY A 288 9.13 -29.22 -8.05
N ILE A 289 9.66 -30.28 -7.46
CA ILE A 289 9.36 -30.67 -6.07
C ILE A 289 9.90 -29.61 -5.07
N VAL A 290 11.17 -29.21 -5.25
CA VAL A 290 11.81 -28.23 -4.37
C VAL A 290 11.13 -26.86 -4.49
N ALA A 291 10.86 -26.39 -5.69
CA ALA A 291 10.17 -25.13 -5.94
C ALA A 291 8.76 -25.13 -5.30
N LYS A 292 7.98 -26.21 -5.49
CA LYS A 292 6.66 -26.36 -4.86
C LYS A 292 6.77 -26.35 -3.32
N LYS A 293 7.75 -27.09 -2.75
CA LYS A 293 7.94 -27.13 -1.30
C LYS A 293 8.30 -25.76 -0.73
N ILE A 294 9.14 -24.97 -1.43
CA ILE A 294 9.49 -23.61 -1.03
C ILE A 294 8.25 -22.71 -1.11
N ARG A 295 7.51 -22.70 -2.23
CA ARG A 295 6.28 -21.91 -2.38
C ARG A 295 5.25 -22.25 -1.30
N SER A 296 5.06 -23.54 -1.00
CA SER A 296 4.15 -23.96 0.08
C SER A 296 4.61 -23.50 1.44
N GLY A 297 5.92 -23.54 1.71
CA GLY A 297 6.49 -23.04 2.97
C GLY A 297 6.40 -21.53 3.15
N LEU A 298 6.30 -20.79 2.04
CA LEU A 298 6.05 -19.35 2.01
C LEU A 298 4.54 -19.02 2.00
N GLY A 299 3.65 -20.01 1.92
CA GLY A 299 2.20 -19.80 1.77
C GLY A 299 1.77 -19.33 0.37
N LEU A 300 2.65 -19.38 -0.62
CA LEU A 300 2.47 -18.80 -1.95
C LEU A 300 2.20 -19.84 -3.05
N ASN A 301 1.79 -21.05 -2.67
CA ASN A 301 1.58 -22.12 -3.65
C ASN A 301 0.31 -21.91 -4.50
N SER A 302 -0.67 -21.22 -3.98
CA SER A 302 -1.92 -20.87 -4.67
C SER A 302 -1.84 -19.55 -5.45
N THR A 303 -0.73 -18.83 -5.31
CA THR A 303 -0.57 -17.50 -5.90
C THR A 303 -0.33 -17.60 -7.40
N ARG A 304 -1.19 -16.92 -8.16
CA ARG A 304 -1.11 -16.79 -9.62
C ARG A 304 -0.44 -15.49 -10.06
N LEU A 305 -0.51 -14.45 -9.23
CA LEU A 305 0.07 -13.15 -9.51
C LEU A 305 0.94 -12.70 -8.34
N PHE A 306 2.20 -12.40 -8.64
CA PHE A 306 3.18 -11.87 -7.69
C PHE A 306 3.58 -10.47 -8.13
N ALA A 307 3.48 -9.51 -7.22
CA ALA A 307 3.85 -8.13 -7.54
C ALA A 307 4.78 -7.52 -6.49
N SER A 308 5.58 -6.57 -6.93
CA SER A 308 6.40 -5.72 -6.08
C SER A 308 6.22 -4.26 -6.50
N GLY A 309 6.15 -3.35 -5.53
CA GLY A 309 5.98 -1.93 -5.79
C GLY A 309 6.51 -1.06 -4.65
N SER A 310 6.22 0.23 -4.72
CA SER A 310 6.61 1.28 -3.76
C SER A 310 8.12 1.57 -3.67
N ALA A 311 9.00 0.68 -4.15
CA ALA A 311 10.43 0.88 -4.29
C ALA A 311 11.00 -0.13 -5.29
N PRO A 312 12.18 0.12 -5.89
CA PRO A 312 12.82 -0.82 -6.80
C PRO A 312 13.19 -2.14 -6.12
N LEU A 313 12.89 -3.26 -6.76
CA LEU A 313 13.37 -4.58 -6.33
C LEU A 313 14.61 -4.95 -7.14
N ALA A 314 15.69 -5.37 -6.46
CA ALA A 314 16.93 -5.75 -7.12
C ALA A 314 16.67 -6.84 -8.18
N PRO A 315 17.09 -6.67 -9.44
CA PRO A 315 16.90 -7.66 -10.51
C PRO A 315 17.40 -9.07 -10.16
N ALA A 316 18.45 -9.16 -9.37
CA ALA A 316 19.00 -10.43 -8.89
C ALA A 316 18.02 -11.21 -8.03
N VAL A 317 17.20 -10.51 -7.20
CA VAL A 317 16.16 -11.10 -6.33
C VAL A 317 15.02 -11.62 -7.20
N ILE A 318 14.54 -10.82 -8.17
CA ILE A 318 13.48 -11.23 -9.11
C ILE A 318 13.90 -12.50 -9.85
N ARG A 319 15.12 -12.53 -10.42
CA ARG A 319 15.66 -13.69 -11.14
C ARG A 319 15.87 -14.90 -10.23
N TRP A 320 16.14 -14.69 -8.95
CA TRP A 320 16.24 -15.77 -7.99
C TRP A 320 14.86 -16.44 -7.76
N PHE A 321 13.81 -15.64 -7.56
CA PHE A 321 12.45 -16.12 -7.39
C PHE A 321 11.87 -16.75 -8.68
N GLU A 322 12.22 -16.24 -9.85
CA GLU A 322 11.83 -16.80 -11.14
C GLU A 322 12.26 -18.28 -11.27
N LYS A 323 13.44 -18.66 -10.75
CA LYS A 323 13.90 -20.06 -10.73
C LYS A 323 12.99 -20.98 -9.91
N LEU A 324 12.24 -20.44 -8.97
CA LEU A 324 11.27 -21.12 -8.12
C LEU A 324 9.84 -21.10 -8.71
N GLY A 325 9.66 -20.50 -9.90
CA GLY A 325 8.36 -20.28 -10.52
C GLY A 325 7.53 -19.19 -9.85
N ILE A 326 8.19 -18.24 -9.18
CA ILE A 326 7.60 -17.02 -8.62
C ILE A 326 8.03 -15.86 -9.52
N THR A 327 7.13 -15.43 -10.41
CA THR A 327 7.38 -14.39 -11.41
C THR A 327 6.93 -13.03 -10.90
N ILE A 328 7.83 -12.33 -10.21
CA ILE A 328 7.50 -11.04 -9.57
C ILE A 328 7.46 -9.95 -10.63
N SER A 329 6.29 -9.38 -10.87
CA SER A 329 6.08 -8.23 -11.73
C SER A 329 6.20 -6.94 -10.91
N GLU A 330 7.00 -5.99 -11.40
CA GLU A 330 7.09 -4.67 -10.76
C GLU A 330 5.95 -3.78 -11.24
N GLY A 331 5.42 -2.95 -10.34
CA GLY A 331 4.46 -1.91 -10.63
C GLY A 331 4.91 -0.59 -10.02
N TRP A 332 4.53 0.50 -10.66
CA TRP A 332 4.81 1.85 -10.19
C TRP A 332 3.55 2.69 -10.17
N GLY A 333 3.47 3.47 -9.13
CA GLY A 333 2.48 4.50 -8.91
C GLY A 333 2.86 5.32 -7.69
N MET A 334 2.17 6.41 -7.49
CA MET A 334 2.35 7.32 -6.37
C MET A 334 0.98 7.69 -5.78
N THR A 335 0.96 8.36 -4.65
CA THR A 335 -0.32 8.76 -4.04
C THR A 335 -1.11 9.67 -4.99
N GLU A 336 -0.43 10.56 -5.69
CA GLU A 336 -1.02 11.55 -6.59
C GLU A 336 -1.66 10.95 -7.86
N ASN A 337 -1.38 9.67 -8.19
CA ASN A 337 -2.04 8.97 -9.30
C ASN A 337 -2.77 7.69 -8.86
N SER A 338 -3.23 7.64 -7.59
CA SER A 338 -3.98 6.51 -7.02
C SER A 338 -3.25 5.16 -7.14
N ALA A 339 -1.92 5.14 -7.01
CA ALA A 339 -1.06 3.96 -7.21
C ALA A 339 -1.21 3.27 -8.59
N TYR A 340 -1.81 3.93 -9.57
CA TYR A 340 -2.09 3.38 -10.89
C TYR A 340 -1.28 4.12 -11.97
N GLY A 341 -0.17 3.56 -12.39
CA GLY A 341 0.74 4.15 -13.36
C GLY A 341 1.24 3.13 -14.37
N THR A 342 2.10 2.20 -13.94
CA THR A 342 2.65 1.15 -14.81
C THR A 342 2.63 -0.22 -14.16
N SER A 343 2.70 -1.27 -14.99
CA SER A 343 2.84 -2.65 -14.54
C SER A 343 3.66 -3.50 -15.51
N ALA A 344 4.45 -4.40 -14.96
CA ALA A 344 5.16 -5.44 -15.69
C ALA A 344 4.35 -6.74 -15.83
N VAL A 345 3.03 -6.68 -15.68
CA VAL A 345 2.12 -7.81 -15.94
C VAL A 345 1.69 -7.78 -17.41
N PRO A 346 1.77 -8.92 -18.14
CA PRO A 346 2.36 -10.19 -17.74
C PRO A 346 3.88 -10.13 -17.60
N PHE A 347 4.42 -10.95 -16.69
CA PHE A 347 5.86 -10.99 -16.42
C PHE A 347 6.68 -11.33 -17.65
N ARG A 348 7.73 -10.57 -17.89
CA ARG A 348 8.73 -10.81 -18.93
C ARG A 348 10.14 -10.79 -18.33
N SER A 349 10.85 -11.93 -18.44
CA SER A 349 12.19 -12.09 -17.88
C SER A 349 13.23 -11.13 -18.50
N ASP A 350 13.09 -10.82 -19.78
CA ASP A 350 13.96 -9.88 -20.52
C ASP A 350 13.72 -8.41 -20.15
N LYS A 351 12.62 -8.09 -19.46
CA LYS A 351 12.25 -6.74 -19.00
C LYS A 351 12.43 -6.52 -17.49
N VAL A 352 13.05 -7.46 -16.79
CA VAL A 352 13.40 -7.28 -15.37
C VAL A 352 14.30 -6.06 -15.17
N GLY A 353 13.91 -5.20 -14.23
CA GLY A 353 14.55 -3.90 -13.96
C GLY A 353 13.83 -2.72 -14.62
N THR A 354 12.66 -2.98 -15.26
CA THR A 354 11.70 -1.94 -15.66
C THR A 354 10.48 -2.00 -14.74
N ILE A 355 9.75 -0.90 -14.66
CA ILE A 355 8.47 -0.82 -13.95
C ILE A 355 7.28 -1.20 -14.85
N GLY A 356 7.55 -1.83 -16.00
CA GLY A 356 6.54 -2.26 -16.95
C GLY A 356 6.10 -1.20 -17.93
N LYS A 357 4.89 -1.37 -18.48
CA LYS A 357 4.26 -0.43 -19.41
C LYS A 357 3.19 0.39 -18.71
N ALA A 358 2.83 1.52 -19.30
CA ALA A 358 1.64 2.25 -18.89
C ALA A 358 0.43 1.31 -18.80
N TYR A 359 -0.34 1.45 -17.73
CA TYR A 359 -1.64 0.81 -17.64
C TYR A 359 -2.62 1.40 -18.66
N ASP A 360 -3.67 0.66 -18.98
CA ASP A 360 -4.73 1.14 -19.86
C ASP A 360 -5.35 2.45 -19.32
N GLY A 361 -5.46 3.45 -20.22
CA GLY A 361 -5.96 4.78 -19.87
C GLY A 361 -4.96 5.70 -19.17
N VAL A 362 -3.71 5.26 -19.02
CA VAL A 362 -2.60 6.08 -18.53
C VAL A 362 -1.72 6.51 -19.71
N ASP A 363 -1.55 7.81 -19.88
CA ASP A 363 -0.60 8.39 -20.84
C ASP A 363 0.68 8.78 -20.10
N ILE A 364 1.82 8.26 -20.57
CA ILE A 364 3.14 8.50 -19.97
C ILE A 364 4.07 9.09 -21.04
N ARG A 365 4.76 10.17 -20.66
CA ARG A 365 5.83 10.76 -21.47
C ARG A 365 7.07 11.06 -20.63
N ILE A 366 8.17 11.26 -21.31
CA ILE A 366 9.42 11.76 -20.71
C ILE A 366 9.61 13.20 -21.14
N SER A 367 9.79 14.12 -20.18
CA SER A 367 10.09 15.54 -20.46
C SER A 367 11.51 15.72 -21.01
N GLU A 368 11.83 16.93 -21.44
CA GLU A 368 13.18 17.28 -21.91
C GLU A 368 14.23 17.11 -20.81
N GLU A 369 13.86 17.30 -19.54
CA GLU A 369 14.75 17.09 -18.39
C GLU A 369 14.84 15.60 -17.98
N GLY A 370 14.12 14.72 -18.67
CA GLY A 370 14.06 13.28 -18.41
C GLY A 370 13.09 12.89 -17.30
N GLU A 371 12.15 13.78 -16.93
CA GLU A 371 11.10 13.49 -15.94
C GLU A 371 10.01 12.62 -16.54
N ILE A 372 9.59 11.59 -15.81
CA ILE A 372 8.37 10.84 -16.10
C ILE A 372 7.17 11.73 -15.78
N GLN A 373 6.30 11.96 -16.74
CA GLN A 373 5.06 12.72 -16.59
C GLN A 373 3.87 11.84 -16.96
N VAL A 374 2.79 11.94 -16.17
CA VAL A 374 1.64 11.03 -16.26
C VAL A 374 0.34 11.80 -16.38
N LYS A 375 -0.54 11.35 -17.26
CA LYS A 375 -1.90 11.85 -17.37
C LYS A 375 -2.88 10.69 -17.38
N ALA A 376 -3.84 10.70 -16.43
CA ALA A 376 -4.83 9.66 -16.28
C ALA A 376 -6.05 10.17 -15.50
N PRO A 377 -7.24 9.54 -15.64
CA PRO A 377 -8.43 9.90 -14.87
C PRO A 377 -8.29 9.70 -13.34
N CYS A 378 -7.30 8.92 -12.90
CA CYS A 378 -7.01 8.66 -11.49
C CYS A 378 -6.05 9.65 -10.84
N VAL A 379 -5.61 10.69 -11.55
CA VAL A 379 -4.77 11.74 -10.97
C VAL A 379 -5.57 12.53 -9.93
N MET A 380 -4.93 12.86 -8.82
CA MET A 380 -5.49 13.57 -7.68
C MET A 380 -6.22 14.87 -8.07
N LEU A 381 -7.11 15.33 -7.20
CA LEU A 381 -7.72 16.66 -7.31
C LEU A 381 -6.71 17.79 -7.01
N GLY A 382 -5.69 17.49 -6.22
CA GLY A 382 -4.66 18.42 -5.79
C GLY A 382 -4.25 18.17 -4.34
N TYR A 383 -3.40 19.05 -3.81
CA TYR A 383 -3.01 19.04 -2.40
C TYR A 383 -3.97 19.90 -1.58
N TYR A 384 -4.45 19.35 -0.47
CA TYR A 384 -5.41 19.98 0.43
C TYR A 384 -4.82 21.28 1.02
N LEU A 385 -5.53 22.39 0.85
CA LEU A 385 -5.14 23.74 1.25
C LEU A 385 -3.81 24.25 0.64
N GLU A 386 -3.31 23.61 -0.41
CA GLU A 386 -2.04 23.98 -1.04
C GLU A 386 -2.19 24.13 -2.59
N PRO A 387 -2.97 25.11 -3.06
CA PRO A 387 -3.25 25.29 -4.50
C PRO A 387 -1.99 25.63 -5.33
N GLU A 388 -1.05 26.37 -4.75
CA GLU A 388 0.21 26.74 -5.42
C GLU A 388 1.06 25.49 -5.70
N LYS A 389 1.24 24.64 -4.68
CA LYS A 389 1.97 23.36 -4.86
C LYS A 389 1.24 22.41 -5.83
N THR A 390 -0.09 22.47 -5.86
CA THR A 390 -0.87 21.72 -6.83
C THR A 390 -0.54 22.19 -8.25
N ALA A 391 -0.54 23.52 -8.49
CA ALA A 391 -0.20 24.09 -9.79
C ALA A 391 1.24 23.76 -10.21
N GLU A 392 2.22 23.80 -9.30
CA GLU A 392 3.61 23.43 -9.57
C GLU A 392 3.76 21.95 -9.98
N THR A 393 2.88 21.08 -9.46
CA THR A 393 2.92 19.63 -9.72
C THR A 393 2.28 19.24 -11.06
N MET A 394 1.51 20.14 -11.66
CA MET A 394 0.86 19.91 -12.95
C MET A 394 1.56 20.68 -14.06
N THR A 395 1.59 20.13 -15.27
CA THR A 395 1.98 20.86 -16.48
C THR A 395 0.77 21.62 -17.03
N GLU A 396 1.01 22.61 -17.88
CA GLU A 396 -0.05 23.40 -18.52
C GLU A 396 -1.02 22.55 -19.35
N ASP A 397 -0.53 21.45 -19.94
CA ASP A 397 -1.32 20.50 -20.75
C ASP A 397 -1.90 19.34 -19.92
N GLY A 398 -1.81 19.41 -18.57
CA GLY A 398 -2.51 18.54 -17.63
C GLY A 398 -1.81 17.22 -17.32
N TYR A 399 -0.49 17.13 -17.45
CA TYR A 399 0.28 15.99 -16.93
C TYR A 399 0.74 16.25 -15.51
N LEU A 400 0.70 15.23 -14.69
CA LEU A 400 1.30 15.19 -13.36
C LEU A 400 2.82 15.05 -13.50
N ARG A 401 3.58 15.97 -12.89
CA ARG A 401 5.03 15.87 -12.70
C ARG A 401 5.32 14.92 -11.56
N THR A 402 5.99 13.80 -11.85
CA THR A 402 6.19 12.75 -10.84
C THR A 402 7.42 12.98 -9.96
N GLY A 403 8.36 13.78 -10.43
CA GLY A 403 9.68 13.93 -9.81
C GLY A 403 10.59 12.71 -10.03
N ASP A 404 10.11 11.66 -10.65
CA ASP A 404 10.91 10.49 -11.04
C ASP A 404 11.52 10.72 -12.41
N LYS A 405 12.81 10.39 -12.55
CA LYS A 405 13.54 10.42 -13.81
C LYS A 405 13.52 9.04 -14.46
N GLY A 406 13.30 8.98 -15.77
CA GLY A 406 13.20 7.69 -16.45
C GLY A 406 13.41 7.73 -17.93
N GLU A 407 13.28 6.55 -18.53
CA GLU A 407 13.36 6.29 -19.96
C GLU A 407 12.28 5.31 -20.39
N ILE A 408 11.83 5.41 -21.65
CA ILE A 408 10.87 4.48 -22.26
C ILE A 408 11.56 3.82 -23.43
N ASP A 409 11.55 2.47 -23.46
CA ASP A 409 12.14 1.74 -24.57
C ASP A 409 11.20 1.68 -25.79
N HIS A 410 11.69 1.14 -26.90
CA HIS A 410 10.95 1.03 -28.17
C HIS A 410 9.71 0.12 -28.08
N GLU A 411 9.59 -0.71 -27.04
CA GLU A 411 8.42 -1.54 -26.77
C GLU A 411 7.44 -0.85 -25.80
N GLY A 412 7.76 0.33 -25.25
CA GLY A 412 6.96 1.08 -24.29
C GLY A 412 7.20 0.70 -22.81
N PHE A 413 8.26 -0.07 -22.50
CA PHE A 413 8.62 -0.34 -21.12
C PHE A 413 9.32 0.86 -20.48
N VAL A 414 8.86 1.25 -19.32
CA VAL A 414 9.37 2.37 -18.54
C VAL A 414 10.42 1.87 -17.54
N LYS A 415 11.52 2.60 -17.44
CA LYS A 415 12.56 2.34 -16.45
C LYS A 415 12.84 3.61 -15.67
N ILE A 416 12.77 3.55 -14.35
CA ILE A 416 13.18 4.65 -13.47
C ILE A 416 14.71 4.67 -13.42
N THR A 417 15.29 5.83 -13.64
CA THR A 417 16.74 6.05 -13.57
C THR A 417 17.17 6.87 -12.36
N GLY A 418 16.22 7.44 -11.60
CA GLY A 418 16.48 8.18 -10.37
C GLY A 418 15.34 9.11 -9.99
N ARG A 419 15.56 9.95 -8.97
CA ARG A 419 14.67 11.04 -8.59
C ARG A 419 15.32 12.38 -8.86
N LEU A 420 14.58 13.31 -9.45
CA LEU A 420 15.11 14.63 -9.82
C LEU A 420 15.68 15.38 -8.60
N LYS A 421 14.98 15.36 -7.48
CA LYS A 421 15.37 16.06 -6.24
C LYS A 421 16.47 15.36 -5.44
N GLU A 422 16.75 14.10 -5.71
CA GLU A 422 17.80 13.34 -5.02
C GLU A 422 19.13 13.35 -5.76
N ILE A 423 19.16 13.83 -7.00
CA ILE A 423 20.39 14.02 -7.74
C ILE A 423 21.17 15.16 -7.10
N PHE A 424 22.38 14.87 -6.65
CA PHE A 424 23.25 15.86 -6.05
C PHE A 424 24.57 16.00 -6.81
N LYS A 425 25.22 17.14 -6.62
CA LYS A 425 26.52 17.45 -7.24
C LYS A 425 27.62 17.38 -6.16
N THR A 426 28.66 16.64 -6.44
CA THR A 426 29.83 16.64 -5.56
C THR A 426 30.60 17.95 -5.69
N SER A 427 31.47 18.30 -4.71
CA SER A 427 32.34 19.48 -4.78
C SER A 427 33.30 19.45 -5.99
N LYS A 428 33.53 18.28 -6.59
CA LYS A 428 34.30 18.11 -7.82
C LYS A 428 33.46 18.28 -9.10
N GLY A 429 32.21 18.70 -8.97
CA GLY A 429 31.32 18.98 -10.11
C GLY A 429 30.67 17.76 -10.75
N LYS A 430 30.79 16.55 -10.18
CA LYS A 430 30.16 15.34 -10.69
C LYS A 430 28.75 15.18 -10.16
N TYR A 431 27.78 14.93 -11.04
CA TYR A 431 26.44 14.55 -10.66
C TYR A 431 26.38 13.10 -10.20
N VAL A 432 25.67 12.84 -9.12
CA VAL A 432 25.45 11.51 -8.55
C VAL A 432 23.95 11.28 -8.49
N VAL A 433 23.55 10.12 -8.99
CA VAL A 433 22.18 9.59 -8.89
C VAL A 433 22.23 8.47 -7.85
N PRO A 434 21.65 8.63 -6.63
CA PRO A 434 21.76 7.65 -5.54
C PRO A 434 21.16 6.30 -5.88
N ALA A 435 19.93 6.25 -6.38
CA ALA A 435 19.14 5.05 -6.50
C ALA A 435 19.81 3.86 -7.25
N PRO A 436 20.51 4.03 -8.39
CA PRO A 436 21.23 2.93 -9.04
C PRO A 436 22.40 2.38 -8.20
N ILE A 437 23.05 3.25 -7.41
CA ILE A 437 24.16 2.88 -6.55
C ILE A 437 23.62 2.10 -5.36
N GLU A 438 22.57 2.59 -4.74
CA GLU A 438 21.86 1.96 -3.62
C GLU A 438 21.34 0.58 -4.02
N ALA A 439 20.68 0.47 -5.18
CA ALA A 439 20.20 -0.79 -5.72
C ALA A 439 21.33 -1.82 -5.89
N LYS A 440 22.53 -1.36 -6.26
CA LYS A 440 23.68 -2.24 -6.40
C LYS A 440 24.29 -2.68 -5.05
N ILE A 441 24.29 -1.79 -4.08
CA ILE A 441 24.81 -2.08 -2.74
C ILE A 441 23.92 -3.08 -2.00
N VAL A 442 22.58 -2.93 -2.07
CA VAL A 442 21.61 -3.85 -1.41
C VAL A 442 21.56 -5.26 -2.05
N GLU A 443 22.23 -5.50 -3.17
CA GLU A 443 22.44 -6.87 -3.66
C GLU A 443 23.31 -7.69 -2.70
N ASN A 444 24.12 -7.03 -1.86
CA ASN A 444 24.89 -7.69 -0.82
C ASN A 444 23.98 -8.07 0.35
N ILE A 445 23.90 -9.36 0.66
CA ILE A 445 23.05 -9.93 1.72
C ILE A 445 23.37 -9.36 3.12
N ASN A 446 24.57 -8.81 3.32
CA ASN A 446 24.97 -8.20 4.58
C ASN A 446 24.41 -6.78 4.76
N VAL A 447 23.81 -6.18 3.73
CA VAL A 447 23.25 -4.82 3.78
C VAL A 447 21.75 -4.89 3.80
N GLU A 448 21.13 -4.39 4.88
CA GLU A 448 19.67 -4.29 5.02
C GLU A 448 19.11 -3.00 4.41
N GLN A 449 19.81 -1.89 4.62
CA GLN A 449 19.43 -0.58 4.09
C GLN A 449 20.68 0.20 3.69
N VAL A 450 20.52 1.08 2.71
CA VAL A 450 21.58 1.99 2.29
C VAL A 450 20.99 3.33 1.90
N CYS A 451 21.73 4.40 2.18
CA CYS A 451 21.43 5.75 1.72
C CYS A 451 22.74 6.34 1.16
N VAL A 452 22.72 6.68 -0.13
CA VAL A 452 23.84 7.34 -0.81
C VAL A 452 23.62 8.84 -0.78
N THR A 453 24.56 9.57 -0.17
CA THR A 453 24.52 11.02 -0.04
C THR A 453 25.92 11.61 -0.29
N GLY A 454 26.11 12.90 -0.13
CA GLY A 454 27.42 13.55 -0.25
C GLY A 454 27.37 14.79 -1.17
N GLY A 455 26.25 15.51 -1.18
CA GLY A 455 26.19 16.86 -1.75
C GLY A 455 27.31 17.71 -1.14
N ASP A 456 28.05 18.42 -2.00
CA ASP A 456 29.20 19.25 -1.64
C ASP A 456 30.42 18.52 -1.03
N LEU A 457 30.36 17.19 -0.86
CA LEU A 457 31.53 16.40 -0.51
C LEU A 457 32.38 16.08 -1.75
N PRO A 458 33.70 15.83 -1.60
CA PRO A 458 34.58 15.43 -2.71
C PRO A 458 34.19 14.12 -3.39
N GLN A 459 33.47 13.24 -2.66
CA GLN A 459 33.00 11.94 -3.12
C GLN A 459 31.66 11.63 -2.47
N PRO A 460 30.78 10.83 -3.13
CA PRO A 460 29.59 10.32 -2.49
C PRO A 460 29.96 9.35 -1.36
N VAL A 461 29.13 9.28 -0.34
CA VAL A 461 29.22 8.36 0.79
C VAL A 461 27.96 7.52 0.86
N ALA A 462 28.09 6.27 1.33
CA ALA A 462 26.96 5.40 1.58
C ALA A 462 26.84 5.15 3.08
N LEU A 463 25.70 5.49 3.65
CA LEU A 463 25.31 5.11 5.00
C LEU A 463 24.59 3.77 4.90
N MET A 464 25.04 2.75 5.61
CA MET A 464 24.52 1.40 5.51
C MET A 464 24.05 0.90 6.87
N VAL A 465 22.91 0.22 6.88
CA VAL A 465 22.43 -0.60 7.98
C VAL A 465 22.75 -2.05 7.61
N LEU A 466 23.49 -2.74 8.45
CA LEU A 466 23.82 -4.13 8.26
C LEU A 466 22.63 -5.04 8.63
N SER A 467 22.54 -6.21 8.00
CA SER A 467 21.60 -7.25 8.42
C SER A 467 21.91 -7.73 9.84
N ALA A 468 20.92 -8.32 10.51
CA ALA A 468 21.08 -8.81 11.88
C ALA A 468 22.25 -9.84 11.99
N GLU A 469 22.40 -10.68 10.97
CA GLU A 469 23.49 -11.63 10.87
C GLU A 469 24.83 -10.93 10.64
N ALA A 470 24.88 -9.98 9.73
CA ALA A 470 26.10 -9.24 9.40
C ALA A 470 26.56 -8.33 10.54
N SER A 471 25.64 -7.82 11.35
CA SER A 471 25.99 -7.01 12.53
C SER A 471 26.73 -7.78 13.62
N GLN A 472 26.74 -9.12 13.55
CA GLN A 472 27.51 -10.00 14.44
C GLN A 472 28.91 -10.33 13.89
N LEU A 473 29.19 -9.99 12.63
CA LEU A 473 30.47 -10.25 11.99
C LEU A 473 31.51 -9.19 12.38
N SER A 474 32.76 -9.61 12.42
CA SER A 474 33.87 -8.66 12.55
C SER A 474 34.04 -7.84 11.26
N ARG A 475 34.78 -6.73 11.35
CA ARG A 475 35.02 -5.86 10.20
C ARG A 475 35.77 -6.57 9.05
N ASP A 476 36.55 -7.58 9.37
CA ASP A 476 37.32 -8.36 8.38
C ASP A 476 36.50 -9.47 7.70
N GLU A 477 35.32 -9.78 8.26
CA GLU A 477 34.36 -10.76 7.73
C GLU A 477 33.26 -10.11 6.89
N LEU A 478 33.07 -8.79 7.01
CA LEU A 478 32.13 -7.97 6.21
C LEU A 478 32.73 -7.62 4.84
#